data_ab78a42c4c2872efa23bde94b02dec2f
#
_entry.id   ab78a42c4c2872efa23bde94b02dec2f
#
_cell.length_a   1.000
_cell.length_b   1.000
_cell.length_c   1.000
_cell.angle_alpha   90.00
_cell.angle_beta   90.00
_cell.angle_gamma   90.00
#
_symmetry.space_group_name_H-M   'P 1'
#
loop_
_entity.id
_entity.type
_entity.pdbx_description
1 polymer ?
#
loop_
_entity_poly.entity_id
_entity_poly.type
_entity_poly.pdbx_seq_one_letter_code
_entity_poly.pdbx_strand_id
1 'polypeptide(L)'
;AIILAIFLANRAKSSVSQTKHPLKVGKLLHESFTDGAQLLLLGAMLIGILSGPDGQKVMAPFSVDLFKGMLAFFLLDMGLMSAKSFADLKGKPRVLFLYAFIAPLCHSLFALSLCALFQVELGNTILLMVLAASASYIAVPAVLRHALPEVSPTLYMGMSLGITFPLNI
;
A
#
# COMPACT_ATOMS: atom_id res chain seq x y z
N ALA A 1 -3.54 -8.59 5.33
CA ALA A 1 -4.50 -7.48 5.42
C ALA A 1 -5.73 -7.74 4.53
N ILE A 2 -5.58 -7.95 3.22
CA ILE A 2 -6.71 -8.13 2.27
C ILE A 2 -7.57 -9.35 2.64
N ILE A 3 -6.96 -10.50 2.93
CA ILE A 3 -7.67 -11.72 3.33
C ILE A 3 -8.49 -11.48 4.61
N LEU A 4 -7.92 -10.77 5.58
CA LEU A 4 -8.61 -10.42 6.81
C LEU A 4 -9.78 -9.47 6.56
N ALA A 5 -9.59 -8.46 5.70
CA ALA A 5 -10.65 -7.52 5.30
C ALA A 5 -11.81 -8.24 4.61
N ILE A 6 -11.53 -9.17 3.69
CA ILE A 6 -12.54 -9.99 3.02
C ILE A 6 -13.25 -10.90 4.03
N PHE A 7 -12.51 -11.52 4.95
CA PHE A 7 -13.09 -12.36 6.00
C PHE A 7 -14.02 -11.57 6.91
N LEU A 8 -13.60 -10.39 7.36
CA LEU A 8 -14.42 -9.50 8.20
C LEU A 8 -15.64 -8.97 7.45
N ALA A 9 -15.49 -8.59 6.18
CA ALA A 9 -16.60 -8.16 5.33
C ALA A 9 -17.63 -9.27 5.13
N ASN A 10 -17.18 -10.51 4.89
CA ASN A 10 -18.06 -11.66 4.78
C ASN A 10 -18.78 -12.00 6.11
N ARG A 11 -18.09 -11.80 7.23
CA ARG A 11 -18.70 -12.01 8.55
C ARG A 11 -19.74 -10.94 8.90
N ALA A 12 -19.50 -9.69 8.48
CA ALA A 12 -20.47 -8.62 8.62
C ALA A 12 -21.68 -8.79 7.69
N LYS A 13 -21.49 -9.38 6.50
CA LYS A 13 -22.56 -9.69 5.54
C LYS A 13 -23.43 -10.88 5.90
N SER A 14 -23.03 -11.75 6.82
CA SER A 14 -23.84 -12.91 7.21
C SER A 14 -25.19 -12.52 7.85
N SER A 15 -25.45 -11.23 8.03
CA SER A 15 -26.76 -10.69 8.45
C SER A 15 -27.67 -10.23 7.30
N VAL A 16 -27.20 -10.16 6.04
CA VAL A 16 -28.02 -9.73 4.91
C VAL A 16 -27.58 -10.47 3.65
N SER A 17 -28.43 -11.38 3.22
CA SER A 17 -28.57 -12.04 1.90
C SER A 17 -27.32 -12.45 1.11
N GLN A 18 -27.33 -13.73 0.72
CA GLN A 18 -26.34 -14.48 -0.02
C GLN A 18 -26.18 -13.99 -1.47
N THR A 19 -24.94 -13.66 -1.86
CA THR A 19 -24.40 -14.02 -3.16
C THR A 19 -22.95 -14.46 -2.97
N LYS A 20 -22.77 -15.78 -2.85
CA LYS A 20 -21.45 -16.43 -2.76
C LYS A 20 -20.80 -16.37 -4.14
N HIS A 21 -19.93 -15.40 -4.38
CA HIS A 21 -18.85 -15.58 -5.35
C HIS A 21 -17.70 -16.27 -4.61
N PRO A 22 -17.35 -17.52 -4.91
CA PRO A 22 -16.20 -18.18 -4.31
C PRO A 22 -14.95 -17.46 -4.83
N LEU A 23 -14.29 -16.74 -3.95
CA LEU A 23 -12.96 -16.16 -4.20
C LEU A 23 -12.01 -17.33 -4.48
N LYS A 24 -11.69 -17.57 -5.74
CA LYS A 24 -10.68 -18.54 -6.13
C LYS A 24 -9.32 -17.91 -5.80
N VAL A 25 -8.82 -18.16 -4.60
CA VAL A 25 -7.52 -17.68 -4.10
C VAL A 25 -6.40 -17.95 -5.11
N GLY A 26 -6.44 -19.11 -5.80
CA GLY A 26 -5.50 -19.44 -6.85
C GLY A 26 -5.53 -18.49 -8.06
N LYS A 27 -6.71 -17.96 -8.42
CA LYS A 27 -6.82 -16.98 -9.51
C LYS A 27 -6.26 -15.62 -9.09
N LEU A 28 -6.53 -15.20 -7.86
CA LEU A 28 -5.98 -13.96 -7.29
C LEU A 28 -4.44 -14.02 -7.16
N LEU A 29 -3.90 -15.15 -6.72
CA LEU A 29 -2.45 -15.35 -6.66
C LEU A 29 -1.83 -15.33 -8.05
N HIS A 30 -2.43 -16.04 -9.01
CA HIS A 30 -1.94 -16.04 -10.39
C HIS A 30 -1.96 -14.63 -11.00
N GLU A 31 -3.04 -13.88 -10.81
CA GLU A 31 -3.19 -12.50 -11.29
C GLU A 31 -2.18 -11.56 -10.63
N SER A 32 -1.94 -11.71 -9.32
CA SER A 32 -0.91 -10.94 -8.59
C SER A 32 0.51 -11.26 -9.05
N PHE A 33 0.83 -12.52 -9.33
CA PHE A 33 2.15 -12.91 -9.82
C PHE A 33 2.36 -12.64 -11.32
N THR A 34 1.29 -12.42 -12.07
CA THR A 34 1.34 -12.13 -13.52
C THR A 34 1.25 -10.62 -13.79
N ASP A 35 1.02 -9.80 -12.75
CA ASP A 35 1.02 -8.35 -12.89
C ASP A 35 2.39 -7.83 -13.32
N GLY A 36 2.41 -7.01 -14.38
CA GLY A 36 3.65 -6.52 -14.99
C GLY A 36 4.53 -5.72 -14.01
N ALA A 37 3.92 -4.94 -13.11
CA ALA A 37 4.66 -4.18 -12.10
C ALA A 37 5.36 -5.10 -11.08
N GLN A 38 4.70 -6.18 -10.66
CA GLN A 38 5.26 -7.18 -9.75
C GLN A 38 6.43 -7.93 -10.40
N LEU A 39 6.27 -8.34 -11.67
CA LEU A 39 7.32 -9.02 -12.43
C LEU A 39 8.55 -8.13 -12.65
N LEU A 40 8.34 -6.85 -12.97
CA LEU A 40 9.43 -5.89 -13.10
C LEU A 40 10.18 -5.69 -11.78
N LEU A 41 9.47 -5.59 -10.68
CA LEU A 41 10.06 -5.41 -9.35
C LEU A 41 10.87 -6.64 -8.93
N LEU A 42 10.32 -7.84 -9.07
CA LEU A 42 11.02 -9.09 -8.77
C LEU A 42 12.20 -9.32 -9.71
N GLY A 43 12.04 -9.01 -11.00
CA GLY A 43 13.10 -9.08 -12.00
C GLY A 43 14.25 -8.12 -11.69
N ALA A 44 13.95 -6.87 -11.35
CA ALA A 44 14.95 -5.89 -10.95
C ALA A 44 15.71 -6.31 -9.68
N MET A 45 14.99 -6.87 -8.69
CA MET A 45 15.61 -7.40 -7.49
C MET A 45 16.55 -8.56 -7.79
N LEU A 46 16.14 -9.50 -8.64
CA LEU A 46 16.98 -10.63 -9.07
C LEU A 46 18.24 -10.16 -9.80
N ILE A 47 18.09 -9.24 -10.76
CA ILE A 47 19.21 -8.64 -11.47
C ILE A 47 20.15 -7.93 -10.48
N GLY A 48 19.62 -7.17 -9.52
CA GLY A 48 20.42 -6.50 -8.50
C GLY A 48 21.24 -7.47 -7.65
N ILE A 49 20.68 -8.61 -7.27
CA ILE A 49 21.40 -9.67 -6.52
C ILE A 49 22.50 -10.29 -7.37
N LEU A 50 22.22 -10.59 -8.65
CA LEU A 50 23.18 -11.23 -9.54
C LEU A 50 24.32 -10.30 -9.98
N SER A 51 24.02 -9.02 -10.20
CA SER A 51 25.00 -8.03 -10.68
C SER A 51 25.88 -7.47 -9.56
N GLY A 52 25.41 -7.49 -8.33
CA GLY A 52 26.15 -7.03 -7.17
C GLY A 52 26.61 -5.56 -7.24
N PRO A 53 27.72 -5.23 -6.54
CA PRO A 53 28.23 -3.85 -6.48
C PRO A 53 28.67 -3.25 -7.81
N ASP A 54 29.14 -4.07 -8.73
CA ASP A 54 29.58 -3.60 -10.04
C ASP A 54 28.37 -3.22 -10.92
N GLY A 55 27.31 -4.01 -10.89
CA GLY A 55 26.04 -3.65 -11.53
C GLY A 55 25.46 -2.35 -10.97
N GLN A 56 25.55 -2.13 -9.67
CA GLN A 56 25.13 -0.88 -9.04
C GLN A 56 25.88 0.34 -9.58
N LYS A 57 27.20 0.26 -9.74
CA LYS A 57 28.02 1.34 -10.29
C LYS A 57 27.65 1.68 -11.74
N VAL A 58 27.47 0.67 -12.57
CA VAL A 58 27.11 0.83 -13.99
C VAL A 58 25.71 1.43 -14.14
N MET A 59 24.77 1.03 -13.29
CA MET A 59 23.39 1.50 -13.35
C MET A 59 23.12 2.76 -12.55
N ALA A 60 24.09 3.29 -11.79
CA ALA A 60 23.93 4.47 -10.92
C ALA A 60 23.34 5.70 -11.64
N PRO A 61 23.79 6.08 -12.86
CA PRO A 61 23.20 7.23 -13.56
C PRO A 61 21.71 7.07 -13.83
N PHE A 62 21.24 5.85 -14.03
CA PHE A 62 19.83 5.55 -14.28
C PHE A 62 19.06 5.30 -13.00
N SER A 63 19.56 4.42 -12.12
CA SER A 63 18.85 3.96 -10.94
C SER A 63 18.94 4.93 -9.74
N VAL A 64 19.89 5.87 -9.75
CA VAL A 64 20.06 6.85 -8.67
C VAL A 64 19.75 8.25 -9.17
N ASP A 65 20.46 8.74 -10.20
CA ASP A 65 20.37 10.15 -10.59
C ASP A 65 19.09 10.47 -11.36
N LEU A 66 18.77 9.69 -12.40
CA LEU A 66 17.51 9.82 -13.14
C LEU A 66 16.31 9.51 -12.24
N PHE A 67 16.43 8.52 -11.36
CA PHE A 67 15.36 8.15 -10.43
C PHE A 67 14.98 9.29 -9.49
N LYS A 68 15.94 10.07 -8.98
CA LYS A 68 15.65 11.24 -8.12
C LYS A 68 14.75 12.27 -8.84
N GLY A 69 15.05 12.55 -10.11
CA GLY A 69 14.21 13.44 -10.92
C GLY A 69 12.80 12.89 -11.15
N MET A 70 12.70 11.63 -11.53
CA MET A 70 11.41 10.96 -11.73
C MET A 70 10.61 10.85 -10.44
N LEU A 71 11.28 10.61 -9.30
CA LEU A 71 10.65 10.61 -7.98
C LEU A 71 10.04 11.97 -7.64
N ALA A 72 10.71 13.07 -7.96
CA ALA A 72 10.16 14.41 -7.75
C ALA A 72 8.86 14.65 -8.54
N PHE A 73 8.81 14.24 -9.81
CA PHE A 73 7.59 14.30 -10.61
C PHE A 73 6.49 13.38 -10.08
N PHE A 74 6.85 12.17 -9.66
CA PHE A 74 5.92 11.24 -9.03
C PHE A 74 5.31 11.82 -7.75
N LEU A 75 6.13 12.42 -6.87
CA LEU A 75 5.66 13.03 -5.63
C LEU A 75 4.76 14.25 -5.92
N LEU A 76 5.08 15.03 -6.96
CA LEU A 76 4.22 16.14 -7.39
C LEU A 76 2.85 15.63 -7.85
N ASP A 77 2.82 14.61 -8.70
CA ASP A 77 1.57 13.99 -9.17
C ASP A 77 0.76 13.41 -8.01
N MET A 78 1.43 12.70 -7.09
CA MET A 78 0.79 12.17 -5.87
C MET A 78 0.24 13.28 -4.98
N GLY A 79 0.95 14.41 -4.85
CA GLY A 79 0.48 15.59 -4.13
C GLY A 79 -0.80 16.18 -4.75
N LEU A 80 -0.84 16.29 -6.07
CA LEU A 80 -2.02 16.76 -6.80
C LEU A 80 -3.22 15.79 -6.66
N MET A 81 -2.98 14.49 -6.75
CA MET A 81 -4.00 13.47 -6.52
C MET A 81 -4.50 13.48 -5.06
N SER A 82 -3.60 13.67 -4.11
CA SER A 82 -3.94 13.81 -2.68
C SER A 82 -4.86 15.01 -2.45
N ALA A 83 -4.53 16.17 -3.02
CA ALA A 83 -5.34 17.37 -2.90
C ALA A 83 -6.77 17.18 -3.47
N LYS A 84 -6.91 16.52 -4.62
CA LYS A 84 -8.21 16.16 -5.20
C LYS A 84 -8.98 15.19 -4.30
N SER A 85 -8.33 14.13 -3.83
CA SER A 85 -8.94 13.10 -2.97
C SER A 85 -9.39 13.66 -1.62
N PHE A 86 -8.72 14.70 -1.11
CA PHE A 86 -9.14 15.40 0.10
C PHE A 86 -10.49 16.11 -0.06
N ALA A 87 -10.74 16.67 -1.24
CA ALA A 87 -12.03 17.28 -1.55
C ALA A 87 -13.18 16.24 -1.56
N ASP A 88 -12.91 15.03 -2.02
CA ASP A 88 -13.89 13.94 -2.09
C ASP A 88 -14.27 13.37 -0.72
N LEU A 89 -13.48 13.65 0.31
CA LEU A 89 -13.75 13.25 1.69
C LEU A 89 -14.75 14.18 2.40
N LYS A 90 -15.06 15.34 1.83
CA LYS A 90 -16.05 16.27 2.41
C LYS A 90 -17.42 15.58 2.54
N GLY A 91 -17.99 15.62 3.74
CA GLY A 91 -19.28 15.01 4.04
C GLY A 91 -19.21 13.51 4.42
N LYS A 92 -18.04 12.90 4.45
CA LYS A 92 -17.87 11.52 4.95
C LYS A 92 -17.85 11.47 6.48
N PRO A 93 -18.22 10.32 7.09
CA PRO A 93 -18.23 10.16 8.54
C PRO A 93 -16.86 10.46 9.18
N ARG A 94 -16.85 11.21 10.27
CA ARG A 94 -15.63 11.56 11.02
C ARG A 94 -14.83 10.34 11.50
N VAL A 95 -15.49 9.22 11.71
CA VAL A 95 -14.86 7.95 12.11
C VAL A 95 -13.84 7.47 11.08
N LEU A 96 -14.10 7.69 9.78
CA LEU A 96 -13.18 7.31 8.72
C LEU A 96 -11.89 8.15 8.73
N PHE A 97 -12.02 9.46 9.02
CA PHE A 97 -10.85 10.34 9.19
C PHE A 97 -10.01 9.90 10.40
N LEU A 98 -10.68 9.63 11.51
CA LEU A 98 -10.01 9.17 12.73
C LEU A 98 -9.30 7.84 12.50
N TYR A 99 -9.94 6.89 11.81
CA TYR A 99 -9.33 5.62 11.44
C TYR A 99 -8.11 5.80 10.54
N ALA A 100 -8.23 6.60 9.47
CA ALA A 100 -7.14 6.84 8.52
C ALA A 100 -5.91 7.52 9.16
N PHE A 101 -6.11 8.25 10.26
CA PHE A 101 -5.06 8.89 11.05
C PHE A 101 -4.47 7.95 12.13
N ILE A 102 -5.32 7.27 12.88
CA ILE A 102 -4.89 6.43 14.01
C ILE A 102 -4.28 5.11 13.55
N ALA A 103 -4.84 4.48 12.50
CA ALA A 103 -4.38 3.17 12.06
C ALA A 103 -2.90 3.13 11.68
N PRO A 104 -2.35 4.08 10.89
CA PRO A 104 -0.91 4.14 10.60
C PRO A 104 -0.05 4.24 11.86
N LEU A 105 -0.46 5.07 12.83
CA LEU A 105 0.26 5.24 14.09
C LEU A 105 0.25 3.94 14.92
N CYS A 106 -0.89 3.27 15.01
CA CYS A 106 -0.98 1.98 15.70
C CYS A 106 -0.11 0.91 15.03
N HIS A 107 -0.12 0.84 13.68
CA HIS A 107 0.72 -0.11 12.95
C HIS A 107 2.21 0.19 13.13
N SER A 108 2.61 1.45 13.10
CA SER A 108 3.97 1.90 13.35
C SER A 108 4.44 1.53 14.77
N LEU A 109 3.62 1.80 15.79
CA LEU A 109 3.91 1.43 17.18
C LEU A 109 3.98 -0.11 17.36
N PHE A 110 3.11 -0.84 16.69
CA PHE A 110 3.17 -2.31 16.69
C PHE A 110 4.45 -2.82 16.05
N ALA A 111 4.86 -2.26 14.90
CA ALA A 111 6.15 -2.58 14.27
C ALA A 111 7.34 -2.26 15.18
N LEU A 112 7.32 -1.09 15.85
CA LEU A 112 8.35 -0.73 16.84
C LEU A 112 8.44 -1.75 17.97
N SER A 113 7.29 -2.18 18.52
CA SER A 113 7.24 -3.16 19.59
C SER A 113 7.84 -4.51 19.17
N LEU A 114 7.54 -4.96 17.94
CA LEU A 114 8.14 -6.17 17.37
C LEU A 114 9.66 -6.01 17.16
N CYS A 115 10.08 -4.88 16.58
CA CYS A 115 11.51 -4.61 16.36
C CYS A 115 12.30 -4.57 17.69
N ALA A 116 11.72 -3.97 18.73
CA ALA A 116 12.31 -3.96 20.06
C ALA A 116 12.42 -5.38 20.66
N LEU A 117 11.39 -6.20 20.46
CA LEU A 117 11.39 -7.60 20.93
C LEU A 117 12.47 -8.44 20.21
N PHE A 118 12.64 -8.26 18.91
CA PHE A 118 13.61 -9.00 18.10
C PHE A 118 14.99 -8.32 18.02
N GLN A 119 15.19 -7.23 18.77
CA GLN A 119 16.44 -6.44 18.79
C GLN A 119 16.94 -6.05 17.38
N VAL A 120 16.01 -5.63 16.54
CA VAL A 120 16.30 -5.19 15.17
C VAL A 120 17.11 -3.89 15.23
N GLU A 121 18.11 -3.75 14.36
CA GLU A 121 18.94 -2.57 14.24
C GLU A 121 18.09 -1.31 13.95
N LEU A 122 18.51 -0.16 14.50
CA LEU A 122 17.75 1.09 14.45
C LEU A 122 17.34 1.51 13.03
N GLY A 123 18.24 1.40 12.04
CA GLY A 123 17.96 1.74 10.65
C GLY A 123 16.83 0.89 10.05
N ASN A 124 16.90 -0.42 10.27
CA ASN A 124 15.86 -1.36 9.83
C ASN A 124 14.55 -1.15 10.59
N THR A 125 14.61 -0.79 11.88
CA THR A 125 13.44 -0.48 12.70
C THR A 125 12.68 0.72 12.12
N ILE A 126 13.36 1.81 11.80
CA ILE A 126 12.75 3.00 11.20
C ILE A 126 12.09 2.65 9.87
N LEU A 127 12.79 1.90 9.01
CA LEU A 127 12.26 1.46 7.72
C LEU A 127 10.98 0.61 7.88
N LEU A 128 10.99 -0.35 8.80
CA LEU A 128 9.84 -1.21 9.08
C LEU A 128 8.65 -0.43 9.66
N MET A 129 8.90 0.57 10.51
CA MET A 129 7.86 1.45 11.04
C MET A 129 7.19 2.25 9.92
N VAL A 130 7.96 2.86 9.01
CA VAL A 130 7.42 3.60 7.86
C VAL A 130 6.64 2.67 6.93
N LEU A 131 7.15 1.49 6.63
CA LEU A 131 6.44 0.48 5.83
C LEU A 131 5.14 0.04 6.48
N ALA A 132 5.13 -0.18 7.79
CA ALA A 132 3.93 -0.58 8.53
C ALA A 132 2.87 0.53 8.59
N ALA A 133 3.29 1.80 8.63
CA ALA A 133 2.41 2.96 8.57
C ALA A 133 1.85 3.24 7.17
N SER A 134 2.49 2.72 6.13
CA SER A 134 2.12 3.00 4.73
C SER A 134 0.77 2.43 4.35
N ALA A 135 0.04 3.13 3.49
CA ALA A 135 -1.17 2.65 2.83
C ALA A 135 -0.92 2.47 1.34
N SER A 136 -1.34 1.32 0.80
CA SER A 136 -1.23 1.08 -0.64
C SER A 136 -2.37 1.78 -1.38
N TYR A 137 -2.04 2.65 -2.32
CA TYR A 137 -2.98 3.36 -3.19
C TYR A 137 -2.98 2.84 -4.64
N ILE A 138 -2.12 1.91 -4.98
CA ILE A 138 -2.03 1.28 -6.32
C ILE A 138 -2.56 -0.15 -6.25
N ALA A 139 -1.90 -1.04 -5.51
CA ALA A 139 -2.22 -2.46 -5.50
C ALA A 139 -3.53 -2.77 -4.75
N VAL A 140 -3.75 -2.17 -3.57
CA VAL A 140 -4.95 -2.46 -2.77
C VAL A 140 -6.24 -2.00 -3.45
N PRO A 141 -6.33 -0.79 -4.06
CA PRO A 141 -7.51 -0.38 -4.82
C PRO A 141 -7.84 -1.31 -5.98
N ALA A 142 -6.85 -1.80 -6.72
CA ALA A 142 -7.07 -2.75 -7.81
C ALA A 142 -7.73 -4.04 -7.31
N VAL A 143 -7.23 -4.59 -6.22
CA VAL A 143 -7.80 -5.81 -5.60
C VAL A 143 -9.18 -5.54 -5.00
N LEU A 144 -9.38 -4.40 -4.32
CA LEU A 144 -10.66 -4.07 -3.70
C LEU A 144 -11.80 -3.89 -4.70
N ARG A 145 -11.53 -3.38 -5.90
CA ARG A 145 -12.54 -3.29 -6.98
C ARG A 145 -13.14 -4.64 -7.34
N HIS A 146 -12.35 -5.71 -7.28
CA HIS A 146 -12.79 -7.06 -7.59
C HIS A 146 -13.35 -7.78 -6.35
N ALA A 147 -12.74 -7.57 -5.19
CA ALA A 147 -13.11 -8.26 -3.96
C ALA A 147 -14.32 -7.65 -3.25
N LEU A 148 -14.50 -6.34 -3.32
CA LEU A 148 -15.55 -5.57 -2.65
C LEU A 148 -16.11 -4.49 -3.59
N PRO A 149 -16.81 -4.87 -4.67
CA PRO A 149 -17.31 -3.92 -5.68
C PRO A 149 -18.33 -2.92 -5.13
N GLU A 150 -18.91 -3.19 -3.97
CA GLU A 150 -19.89 -2.33 -3.29
C GLU A 150 -19.24 -1.14 -2.58
N VAL A 151 -17.93 -1.21 -2.32
CA VAL A 151 -17.20 -0.12 -1.64
C VAL A 151 -16.77 0.91 -2.68
N SER A 152 -17.19 2.17 -2.47
CA SER A 152 -16.83 3.25 -3.38
C SER A 152 -15.30 3.43 -3.46
N PRO A 153 -14.71 3.41 -4.67
CA PRO A 153 -13.30 3.70 -4.88
C PRO A 153 -12.85 5.03 -4.29
N THR A 154 -13.69 6.05 -4.38
CA THR A 154 -13.45 7.39 -3.83
C THR A 154 -13.19 7.37 -2.33
N LEU A 155 -13.82 6.45 -1.61
CA LEU A 155 -13.67 6.34 -0.17
C LEU A 155 -12.27 5.87 0.24
N TYR A 156 -11.83 4.71 -0.25
CA TYR A 156 -10.53 4.16 0.15
C TYR A 156 -9.36 4.90 -0.49
N MET A 157 -9.52 5.44 -1.71
CA MET A 157 -8.52 6.31 -2.31
C MET A 157 -8.43 7.65 -1.57
N GLY A 158 -9.57 8.24 -1.20
CA GLY A 158 -9.60 9.46 -0.40
C GLY A 158 -8.93 9.29 0.96
N MET A 159 -9.15 8.17 1.65
CA MET A 159 -8.49 7.87 2.92
C MET A 159 -6.97 7.66 2.76
N SER A 160 -6.56 6.85 1.79
CA SER A 160 -5.14 6.52 1.59
C SER A 160 -4.34 7.70 1.03
N LEU A 161 -4.81 8.37 -0.02
CA LEU A 161 -4.12 9.49 -0.65
C LEU A 161 -4.37 10.82 0.08
N GLY A 162 -5.61 11.04 0.57
CA GLY A 162 -5.96 12.32 1.19
C GLY A 162 -5.49 12.46 2.64
N ILE A 163 -5.29 11.37 3.37
CA ILE A 163 -4.94 11.40 4.80
C ILE A 163 -3.66 10.63 5.08
N THR A 164 -3.63 9.32 4.81
CA THR A 164 -2.52 8.46 5.22
C THR A 164 -1.22 8.78 4.48
N PHE A 165 -1.29 9.07 3.17
CA PHE A 165 -0.12 9.42 2.39
C PHE A 165 0.54 10.74 2.85
N PRO A 166 -0.18 11.87 3.03
CA PRO A 166 0.42 13.09 3.59
C PRO A 166 0.96 12.93 5.01
N LEU A 167 0.39 12.02 5.80
CA LEU A 167 0.87 11.73 7.16
C LEU A 167 2.22 11.01 7.16
N ASN A 168 2.52 10.24 6.11
CA ASN A 168 3.74 9.45 5.99
C ASN A 168 4.91 10.19 5.31
N ILE A 169 4.70 11.40 4.82
CA ILE A 169 5.74 12.28 4.26
C ILE A 169 6.29 13.20 5.33
#